data_e633ddaaedb60f9f9b56c95d4c2bcdea
#
_entry.id   e633ddaaedb60f9f9b56c95d4c2bcdea
#
_cell.length_a   1.000
_cell.length_b   1.000
_cell.length_c   1.000
_cell.angle_alpha   90.00
_cell.angle_beta   90.00
_cell.angle_gamma   90.00
#
_symmetry.space_group_name_H-M   'P 1'
#
loop_
_entity.id
_entity.type
_entity.pdbx_description
1 polymer ?
#
loop_
_entity_poly.entity_id
_entity_poly.type
_entity_poly.pdbx_seq_one_letter_code
_entity_poly.pdbx_strand_id
1 'polypeptide(L)'
;MKAIKVNADYEAVLFGKKESLPVINQALEFLALFIDDRPLLSQKTYSEEYLKHVENFTGKRPIIKKASDSENWWGSLTNIELERKLNSKEMSAELNLKEGWCQETHIIKSSKDFPELREGQKYLAKNPHGMSGQNFFLATKNDLNSTIKSFPVILEPLLERVADFSHYVFPNGMRVCYQNIVDKRYQYRGTVFRDFTDPTPQKLKFYHKIDLEEWKRFQLALDKIVEVYEAAGLKSGFSVDSFIYQDHGELKIRYLSEVNYRRTMGEVAFELSLKFGGLRKLSAFILTKKSDLDFSSLKKKISPIEWTPEYSRGVILLSPDDVRYDMFFLSALNETEGVQLLKELKSLLPDSEFPVEL
;
A
#
# COMPACT_ATOMS: atom_id res chain seq x y z
N MET A 1 -18.77 13.26 18.73
CA MET A 1 -17.96 12.40 17.83
C MET A 1 -16.53 12.93 17.90
N LYS A 2 -15.56 12.07 18.24
CA LYS A 2 -14.14 12.44 18.24
C LYS A 2 -13.69 12.72 16.82
N ALA A 3 -12.73 13.62 16.66
CA ALA A 3 -12.09 13.85 15.38
C ALA A 3 -11.11 12.72 15.04
N ILE A 4 -10.75 12.59 13.77
CA ILE A 4 -9.65 11.72 13.34
C ILE A 4 -8.39 12.56 13.12
N LYS A 5 -7.24 12.02 13.50
CA LYS A 5 -5.91 12.56 13.21
C LYS A 5 -5.18 11.59 12.29
N VAL A 6 -4.86 12.02 11.10
CA VAL A 6 -4.05 11.20 10.19
C VAL A 6 -2.61 11.24 10.66
N ASN A 7 -2.11 10.10 11.10
CA ASN A 7 -0.75 9.88 11.59
C ASN A 7 0.01 8.94 10.63
N ALA A 8 0.17 9.38 9.38
CA ALA A 8 0.85 8.61 8.34
C ALA A 8 2.37 8.43 8.62
N ASP A 9 2.91 9.20 9.57
CA ASP A 9 4.23 9.02 10.16
C ASP A 9 4.28 7.93 11.25
N TYR A 10 3.20 7.17 11.42
CA TYR A 10 3.03 6.12 12.44
C TYR A 10 4.26 5.24 12.63
N GLU A 11 4.81 4.67 11.56
CA GLU A 11 5.99 3.81 11.69
C GLU A 11 7.23 4.57 12.19
N ALA A 12 7.42 5.82 11.76
CA ALA A 12 8.52 6.63 12.24
C ALA A 12 8.41 6.88 13.75
N VAL A 13 7.20 7.16 14.23
CA VAL A 13 6.90 7.36 15.66
C VAL A 13 7.06 6.03 16.40
N LEU A 14 6.51 4.95 15.86
CA LEU A 14 6.59 3.60 16.44
C LEU A 14 8.05 3.18 16.69
N PHE A 15 8.97 3.56 15.81
CA PHE A 15 10.39 3.26 15.93
C PHE A 15 11.25 4.35 16.56
N GLY A 16 10.62 5.25 17.31
CA GLY A 16 11.30 6.21 18.18
C GLY A 16 11.84 7.44 17.47
N LYS A 17 11.49 7.68 16.21
CA LYS A 17 11.70 8.99 15.60
C LYS A 17 10.67 9.95 16.21
N LYS A 18 11.14 11.13 16.64
CA LYS A 18 10.22 12.17 17.11
C LYS A 18 9.16 12.43 16.05
N GLU A 19 7.93 12.73 16.46
CA GLU A 19 6.87 13.28 15.58
C GLU A 19 7.44 14.46 14.79
N SER A 20 8.11 14.19 13.72
CA SER A 20 8.91 15.22 13.04
C SER A 20 8.42 15.49 11.64
N LEU A 21 7.33 14.82 11.21
CA LEU A 21 6.91 14.92 9.83
C LEU A 21 5.42 15.30 9.71
N PRO A 22 5.06 16.56 10.10
CA PRO A 22 3.78 17.14 9.69
C PRO A 22 3.55 16.97 8.18
N VAL A 23 4.63 16.96 7.40
CA VAL A 23 4.63 16.90 5.94
C VAL A 23 3.95 15.65 5.40
N ILE A 24 4.29 14.43 5.91
CA ILE A 24 3.66 13.20 5.39
C ILE A 24 2.19 13.09 5.85
N ASN A 25 1.89 13.52 7.07
CA ASN A 25 0.53 13.52 7.59
C ASN A 25 -0.35 14.45 6.76
N GLN A 26 0.11 15.68 6.50
CA GLN A 26 -0.58 16.66 5.67
C GLN A 26 -0.66 16.23 4.19
N ALA A 27 0.31 15.46 3.72
CA ALA A 27 0.33 14.95 2.35
C ALA A 27 -0.73 13.88 2.08
N LEU A 28 -1.25 13.20 3.12
CA LEU A 28 -2.20 12.09 2.99
C LEU A 28 -3.52 12.31 3.74
N GLU A 29 -3.62 13.32 4.61
CA GLU A 29 -4.80 13.51 5.46
C GLU A 29 -6.09 13.80 4.68
N PHE A 30 -5.98 14.39 3.50
CA PHE A 30 -7.13 14.67 2.64
C PHE A 30 -7.86 13.40 2.18
N LEU A 31 -7.18 12.24 2.13
CA LEU A 31 -7.81 10.97 1.78
C LEU A 31 -8.92 10.59 2.75
N ALA A 32 -8.76 10.95 4.01
CA ALA A 32 -9.77 10.73 5.02
C ALA A 32 -11.07 11.51 4.75
N LEU A 33 -11.00 12.66 4.08
CA LEU A 33 -12.18 13.46 3.72
C LEU A 33 -13.13 12.74 2.75
N PHE A 34 -12.61 11.81 1.97
CA PHE A 34 -13.42 11.02 1.02
C PHE A 34 -14.05 9.77 1.64
N ILE A 35 -13.45 9.21 2.70
CA ILE A 35 -13.84 7.88 3.21
C ILE A 35 -14.33 7.88 4.66
N ASP A 36 -14.01 8.89 5.45
CA ASP A 36 -14.42 8.98 6.86
C ASP A 36 -15.38 10.18 7.07
N ASP A 37 -16.48 9.93 7.74
CA ASP A 37 -17.49 10.96 7.99
C ASP A 37 -17.22 11.79 9.25
N ARG A 38 -16.17 11.43 10.03
CA ARG A 38 -15.76 12.13 11.23
C ARG A 38 -15.02 13.43 10.89
N PRO A 39 -15.05 14.43 11.78
CA PRO A 39 -14.23 15.63 11.61
C PRO A 39 -12.75 15.29 11.50
N LEU A 40 -12.03 15.94 10.58
CA LEU A 40 -10.58 15.83 10.45
C LEU A 40 -9.88 16.85 11.33
N LEU A 41 -8.98 16.41 12.22
CA LEU A 41 -8.06 17.28 12.94
C LEU A 41 -6.88 17.60 12.02
N SER A 42 -6.80 18.83 11.54
CA SER A 42 -5.75 19.28 10.64
C SER A 42 -5.38 20.74 10.88
N GLN A 43 -4.10 21.06 10.75
CA GLN A 43 -3.60 22.43 10.69
C GLN A 43 -3.63 23.02 9.27
N LYS A 44 -3.78 22.17 8.26
CA LYS A 44 -3.88 22.61 6.86
C LYS A 44 -5.21 23.36 6.64
N THR A 45 -5.15 24.34 5.77
CA THR A 45 -6.35 25.03 5.25
C THR A 45 -6.60 24.54 3.84
N TYR A 46 -7.80 24.03 3.61
CA TYR A 46 -8.26 23.60 2.29
C TYR A 46 -9.04 24.73 1.61
N SER A 47 -8.90 24.87 0.32
CA SER A 47 -9.68 25.86 -0.44
C SER A 47 -11.18 25.52 -0.40
N GLU A 48 -12.03 26.53 -0.50
CA GLU A 48 -13.47 26.35 -0.56
C GLU A 48 -13.90 25.47 -1.74
N GLU A 49 -13.22 25.66 -2.87
CA GLU A 49 -13.45 24.86 -4.08
C GLU A 49 -13.15 23.38 -3.85
N TYR A 50 -12.01 23.07 -3.19
CA TYR A 50 -11.66 21.68 -2.86
C TYR A 50 -12.67 21.06 -1.90
N LEU A 51 -13.06 21.77 -0.83
CA LEU A 51 -14.06 21.25 0.11
C LEU A 51 -15.42 21.01 -0.57
N LYS A 52 -15.81 21.90 -1.49
CA LYS A 52 -17.02 21.71 -2.30
C LYS A 52 -16.90 20.52 -3.24
N HIS A 53 -15.73 20.29 -3.81
CA HIS A 53 -15.46 19.10 -4.62
C HIS A 53 -15.63 17.80 -3.80
N VAL A 54 -15.03 17.71 -2.61
CA VAL A 54 -15.22 16.56 -1.72
C VAL A 54 -16.71 16.37 -1.36
N GLU A 55 -17.41 17.46 -1.03
CA GLU A 55 -18.85 17.42 -0.74
C GLU A 55 -19.66 16.87 -1.91
N ASN A 56 -19.35 17.27 -3.15
CA ASN A 56 -20.05 16.81 -4.35
C ASN A 56 -19.96 15.27 -4.54
N PHE A 57 -18.80 14.68 -4.19
CA PHE A 57 -18.61 13.23 -4.29
C PHE A 57 -19.15 12.47 -3.09
N THR A 58 -18.98 13.02 -1.87
CA THR A 58 -19.33 12.31 -0.64
C THR A 58 -20.76 12.57 -0.16
N GLY A 59 -21.41 13.60 -0.70
CA GLY A 59 -22.71 14.07 -0.26
C GLY A 59 -22.69 14.82 1.08
N LYS A 60 -21.50 15.04 1.66
CA LYS A 60 -21.34 15.68 2.98
C LYS A 60 -20.21 16.71 2.95
N ARG A 61 -20.47 17.88 3.52
CA ARG A 61 -19.45 18.91 3.72
C ARG A 61 -18.43 18.43 4.75
N PRO A 62 -17.11 18.35 4.39
CA PRO A 62 -16.08 18.00 5.34
C PRO A 62 -15.96 19.00 6.50
N ILE A 63 -15.73 18.48 7.69
CA ILE A 63 -15.53 19.30 8.91
C ILE A 63 -14.05 19.24 9.28
N ILE A 64 -13.37 20.39 9.24
CA ILE A 64 -11.96 20.52 9.63
C ILE A 64 -11.91 21.19 11.01
N LYS A 65 -11.19 20.57 11.95
CA LYS A 65 -10.95 21.12 13.30
C LYS A 65 -9.48 21.42 13.52
N LYS A 66 -9.18 22.53 14.17
CA LYS A 66 -7.81 22.94 14.54
C LYS A 66 -7.38 22.38 15.89
N ALA A 67 -8.33 22.13 16.78
CA ALA A 67 -8.12 21.50 18.08
C ALA A 67 -9.34 20.66 18.45
N SER A 68 -9.13 19.43 18.88
CA SER A 68 -10.19 18.51 19.34
C SER A 68 -9.54 17.26 19.93
N ASP A 69 -10.27 16.54 20.78
CA ASP A 69 -9.96 15.13 21.04
C ASP A 69 -10.02 14.35 19.74
N SER A 70 -9.02 13.54 19.51
CA SER A 70 -8.89 12.81 18.25
C SER A 70 -8.46 11.37 18.46
N GLU A 71 -8.77 10.55 17.48
CA GLU A 71 -8.28 9.18 17.34
C GLU A 71 -7.32 9.10 16.17
N ASN A 72 -6.28 8.33 16.33
CA ASN A 72 -5.33 8.05 15.26
C ASN A 72 -6.02 7.27 14.14
N TRP A 73 -5.80 7.68 12.90
CA TRP A 73 -6.46 7.11 11.74
C TRP A 73 -5.62 6.06 11.00
N TRP A 74 -4.27 6.22 11.02
CA TRP A 74 -3.36 5.33 10.31
C TRP A 74 -2.92 4.13 11.15
N GLY A 75 -2.53 4.35 12.39
CA GLY A 75 -2.15 3.32 13.35
C GLY A 75 -2.36 3.78 14.79
N SER A 76 -2.63 2.84 15.70
CA SER A 76 -3.21 3.19 17.00
C SER A 76 -2.22 3.82 17.98
N LEU A 77 -0.98 3.35 18.04
CA LEU A 77 0.05 3.74 19.02
C LEU A 77 -0.36 3.50 20.50
N THR A 78 -1.29 2.57 20.74
CA THR A 78 -1.79 2.27 22.08
C THR A 78 -0.94 1.21 22.80
N ASN A 79 -0.37 0.27 22.06
CA ASN A 79 0.54 -0.75 22.58
C ASN A 79 1.80 -0.79 21.71
N ILE A 80 2.73 0.13 21.98
CA ILE A 80 3.91 0.36 21.15
C ILE A 80 4.78 -0.90 21.01
N GLU A 81 4.95 -1.68 22.07
CA GLU A 81 5.79 -2.90 22.03
C GLU A 81 5.17 -3.97 21.14
N LEU A 82 3.87 -4.23 21.29
CA LEU A 82 3.15 -5.16 20.45
C LEU A 82 3.13 -4.69 18.99
N GLU A 83 2.81 -3.42 18.77
CA GLU A 83 2.73 -2.84 17.43
C GLU A 83 4.10 -2.85 16.72
N ARG A 84 5.20 -2.59 17.43
CA ARG A 84 6.57 -2.76 16.91
C ARG A 84 6.85 -4.19 16.48
N LYS A 85 6.50 -5.17 17.33
CA LYS A 85 6.70 -6.58 17.03
C LYS A 85 5.92 -6.99 15.79
N LEU A 86 4.63 -6.67 15.74
CA LEU A 86 3.73 -7.07 14.64
C LEU A 86 4.05 -6.39 13.30
N ASN A 87 4.62 -5.18 13.31
CA ASN A 87 5.06 -4.48 12.10
C ASN A 87 6.54 -4.73 11.77
N SER A 88 7.23 -5.60 12.50
CA SER A 88 8.63 -5.89 12.23
C SER A 88 8.79 -6.86 11.06
N LYS A 89 9.62 -6.50 10.08
CA LYS A 89 10.04 -7.41 9.02
C LYS A 89 10.84 -8.60 9.55
N GLU A 90 11.42 -8.48 10.76
CA GLU A 90 12.12 -9.58 11.43
C GLU A 90 11.12 -10.70 11.77
N MET A 91 9.93 -10.38 12.32
CA MET A 91 8.89 -11.38 12.59
C MET A 91 8.43 -12.10 11.32
N SER A 92 8.28 -11.39 10.21
CA SER A 92 7.97 -11.98 8.91
C SER A 92 9.10 -12.88 8.40
N ALA A 93 10.36 -12.48 8.59
CA ALA A 93 11.53 -13.26 8.22
C ALA A 93 11.67 -14.53 9.07
N GLU A 94 11.46 -14.45 10.38
CA GLU A 94 11.43 -15.62 11.30
C GLU A 94 10.37 -16.63 10.88
N LEU A 95 9.17 -16.16 10.52
CA LEU A 95 8.11 -17.04 10.03
C LEU A 95 8.48 -17.71 8.70
N ASN A 96 9.03 -16.96 7.74
CA ASN A 96 9.52 -17.51 6.47
C ASN A 96 10.56 -18.61 6.67
N LEU A 97 11.51 -18.42 7.60
CA LEU A 97 12.54 -19.41 7.93
C LEU A 97 11.94 -20.64 8.60
N LYS A 98 11.08 -20.43 9.59
CA LYS A 98 10.43 -21.50 10.36
C LYS A 98 9.59 -22.44 9.48
N GLU A 99 8.83 -21.86 8.56
CA GLU A 99 7.93 -22.61 7.67
C GLU A 99 8.64 -23.07 6.37
N GLY A 100 9.91 -22.73 6.18
CA GLY A 100 10.68 -23.11 5.00
C GLY A 100 10.27 -22.42 3.71
N TRP A 101 9.53 -21.30 3.78
CA TRP A 101 9.03 -20.57 2.60
C TRP A 101 10.11 -19.78 1.89
N CYS A 102 11.18 -19.43 2.59
CA CYS A 102 12.35 -18.78 2.00
C CYS A 102 13.60 -19.10 2.83
N GLN A 103 14.26 -20.18 2.47
CA GLN A 103 15.46 -20.65 3.16
C GLN A 103 16.68 -19.73 3.03
N GLU A 104 16.70 -18.86 2.01
CA GLU A 104 17.79 -17.90 1.78
C GLU A 104 17.56 -16.53 2.45
N THR A 105 16.58 -16.44 3.35
CA THR A 105 16.41 -15.29 4.23
C THR A 105 17.38 -15.41 5.41
N HIS A 106 18.08 -14.32 5.73
CA HIS A 106 18.98 -14.26 6.86
C HIS A 106 18.66 -13.06 7.74
N ILE A 107 18.60 -13.29 9.06
CA ILE A 107 18.46 -12.23 10.05
C ILE A 107 19.85 -11.98 10.64
N ILE A 108 20.44 -10.85 10.31
CA ILE A 108 21.81 -10.50 10.65
C ILE A 108 21.78 -9.53 11.81
N LYS A 109 22.21 -9.97 12.99
CA LYS A 109 22.23 -9.18 14.24
C LYS A 109 23.55 -8.44 14.47
N SER A 110 24.60 -8.89 13.80
CA SER A 110 25.94 -8.26 13.85
C SER A 110 26.74 -8.60 12.61
N SER A 111 27.86 -7.93 12.39
CA SER A 111 28.76 -8.25 11.29
C SER A 111 29.39 -9.66 11.35
N LYS A 112 29.33 -10.31 12.51
CA LYS A 112 29.80 -11.70 12.69
C LYS A 112 28.81 -12.73 12.17
N ASP A 113 27.56 -12.33 11.95
CA ASP A 113 26.46 -13.21 11.54
C ASP A 113 26.26 -13.22 10.01
N PHE A 114 27.20 -12.63 9.25
CA PHE A 114 27.10 -12.62 7.80
C PHE A 114 27.16 -14.04 7.24
N PRO A 115 26.11 -14.43 6.46
CA PRO A 115 26.09 -15.76 5.85
C PRO A 115 27.10 -15.85 4.71
N GLU A 116 27.41 -17.08 4.33
CA GLU A 116 28.07 -17.33 3.06
C GLU A 116 27.09 -17.09 1.92
N LEU A 117 27.33 -16.07 1.12
CA LEU A 117 26.46 -15.67 0.03
C LEU A 117 26.91 -16.32 -1.29
N ARG A 118 25.94 -16.59 -2.16
CA ARG A 118 26.22 -17.11 -3.52
C ARG A 118 26.94 -16.05 -4.35
N GLU A 119 27.94 -16.50 -5.09
CA GLU A 119 28.66 -15.65 -6.05
C GLU A 119 27.71 -15.18 -7.16
N GLY A 120 27.79 -13.89 -7.52
CA GLY A 120 26.95 -13.27 -8.56
C GLY A 120 25.50 -12.98 -8.16
N GLN A 121 24.99 -13.51 -7.03
CA GLN A 121 23.66 -13.22 -6.52
C GLN A 121 23.62 -11.82 -5.88
N LYS A 122 22.61 -11.04 -6.24
CA LYS A 122 22.25 -9.79 -5.54
C LYS A 122 21.27 -10.08 -4.41
N TYR A 123 21.45 -9.35 -3.33
CA TYR A 123 20.59 -9.45 -2.14
C TYR A 123 19.99 -8.10 -1.80
N LEU A 124 18.80 -8.15 -1.23
CA LEU A 124 18.08 -7.01 -0.69
C LEU A 124 18.27 -7.00 0.83
N ALA A 125 18.99 -6.03 1.33
CA ALA A 125 19.17 -5.80 2.76
C ALA A 125 18.09 -4.82 3.24
N LYS A 126 17.22 -5.27 4.14
CA LYS A 126 16.07 -4.51 4.66
C LYS A 126 16.28 -4.19 6.12
N ASN A 127 16.02 -2.94 6.52
CA ASN A 127 15.87 -2.64 7.94
C ASN A 127 14.61 -3.35 8.48
N PRO A 128 14.59 -3.90 9.70
CA PRO A 128 13.41 -4.48 10.32
C PRO A 128 12.21 -3.54 10.32
N HIS A 129 12.49 -2.26 10.35
CA HIS A 129 11.54 -1.18 10.46
C HIS A 129 11.75 -0.17 9.33
N GLY A 130 10.74 0.00 8.48
CA GLY A 130 10.83 0.96 7.38
C GLY A 130 9.62 0.88 6.45
N MET A 131 9.22 2.03 5.90
CA MET A 131 8.06 2.20 5.03
C MET A 131 8.45 2.27 3.55
N SER A 132 7.52 1.82 2.69
CA SER A 132 7.43 2.21 1.27
C SER A 132 8.73 2.06 0.48
N GLY A 133 9.45 0.96 0.66
CA GLY A 133 10.71 0.73 -0.05
C GLY A 133 11.85 1.67 0.35
N GLN A 134 11.69 2.45 1.43
CA GLN A 134 12.78 3.24 2.00
C GLN A 134 13.62 2.37 2.94
N ASN A 135 14.92 2.66 2.99
CA ASN A 135 15.88 1.95 3.86
C ASN A 135 16.09 0.47 3.50
N PHE A 136 16.06 0.14 2.22
CA PHE A 136 16.67 -1.09 1.73
C PHE A 136 17.93 -0.77 0.90
N PHE A 137 18.84 -1.71 0.88
CA PHE A 137 20.11 -1.59 0.15
C PHE A 137 20.30 -2.84 -0.69
N LEU A 138 20.84 -2.67 -1.88
CA LEU A 138 21.33 -3.80 -2.66
C LEU A 138 22.74 -4.14 -2.19
N ALA A 139 22.97 -5.41 -1.90
CA ALA A 139 24.26 -5.92 -1.49
C ALA A 139 24.65 -7.14 -2.33
N THR A 140 25.94 -7.31 -2.52
CA THR A 140 26.54 -8.51 -3.07
C THR A 140 27.45 -9.15 -2.04
N LYS A 141 27.95 -10.35 -2.29
CA LYS A 141 28.95 -11.00 -1.43
C LYS A 141 30.16 -10.09 -1.17
N ASN A 142 30.58 -9.31 -2.17
CA ASN A 142 31.80 -8.52 -2.14
C ASN A 142 31.67 -7.18 -1.39
N ASP A 143 30.44 -6.62 -1.29
CA ASP A 143 30.19 -5.31 -0.71
C ASP A 143 29.31 -5.32 0.54
N LEU A 144 28.96 -6.51 1.05
CA LEU A 144 28.05 -6.68 2.19
C LEU A 144 28.50 -5.84 3.41
N ASN A 145 29.77 -5.97 3.80
CA ASN A 145 30.36 -5.24 4.94
C ASN A 145 30.40 -3.72 4.74
N SER A 146 30.55 -3.27 3.49
CA SER A 146 30.59 -1.85 3.18
C SER A 146 29.19 -1.24 3.07
N THR A 147 28.19 -2.04 2.71
CA THR A 147 26.81 -1.63 2.48
C THR A 147 25.99 -1.60 3.77
N ILE A 148 26.13 -2.63 4.64
CA ILE A 148 25.35 -2.73 5.88
C ILE A 148 26.08 -1.99 7.00
N LYS A 149 25.49 -0.88 7.47
CA LYS A 149 26.05 -0.01 8.52
C LYS A 149 25.29 -0.07 9.85
N SER A 150 24.12 -0.68 9.88
CA SER A 150 23.27 -0.79 11.07
C SER A 150 22.65 -2.18 11.18
N PHE A 151 22.44 -2.62 12.40
CA PHE A 151 21.86 -3.92 12.73
C PHE A 151 20.67 -3.75 13.68
N PRO A 152 19.73 -4.70 13.70
CA PRO A 152 19.63 -5.87 12.84
C PRO A 152 19.24 -5.53 11.40
N VAL A 153 19.51 -6.45 10.48
CA VAL A 153 19.15 -6.35 9.07
C VAL A 153 18.59 -7.70 8.59
N ILE A 154 17.56 -7.66 7.76
CA ILE A 154 17.04 -8.83 7.04
C ILE A 154 17.66 -8.83 5.65
N LEU A 155 18.35 -9.91 5.30
CA LEU A 155 18.97 -10.09 3.99
C LEU A 155 18.22 -11.18 3.24
N GLU A 156 17.74 -10.86 2.06
CA GLU A 156 16.98 -11.76 1.18
C GLU A 156 17.53 -11.72 -0.24
N PRO A 157 17.46 -12.80 -1.02
CA PRO A 157 17.83 -12.75 -2.43
C PRO A 157 16.97 -11.71 -3.16
N LEU A 158 17.59 -10.95 -4.05
CA LEU A 158 16.85 -10.07 -4.94
C LEU A 158 16.19 -10.93 -6.01
N LEU A 159 14.87 -11.03 -5.95
CA LEU A 159 14.05 -11.79 -6.89
C LEU A 159 13.54 -10.87 -8.01
N GLU A 160 13.39 -11.45 -9.21
CA GLU A 160 12.79 -10.75 -10.35
C GLU A 160 11.28 -10.69 -10.19
N ARG A 161 10.79 -9.60 -9.59
CA ARG A 161 9.36 -9.40 -9.31
C ARG A 161 8.60 -9.14 -10.60
N VAL A 162 7.44 -9.81 -10.72
CA VAL A 162 6.50 -9.67 -11.83
C VAL A 162 5.27 -8.89 -11.43
N ALA A 163 4.74 -9.15 -10.24
CA ALA A 163 3.58 -8.44 -9.71
C ALA A 163 3.59 -8.45 -8.18
N ASP A 164 3.26 -7.31 -7.60
CA ASP A 164 3.05 -7.17 -6.16
C ASP A 164 1.54 -7.21 -5.86
N PHE A 165 1.15 -7.91 -4.80
CA PHE A 165 -0.22 -8.00 -4.35
C PHE A 165 -0.29 -8.12 -2.83
N SER A 166 -1.44 -7.81 -2.28
CA SER A 166 -1.67 -7.90 -0.84
C SER A 166 -3.02 -8.52 -0.54
N HIS A 167 -3.11 -9.13 0.63
CA HIS A 167 -4.37 -9.54 1.24
C HIS A 167 -4.64 -8.66 2.46
N TYR A 168 -5.75 -7.95 2.46
CA TYR A 168 -6.26 -7.34 3.68
C TYR A 168 -7.14 -8.36 4.41
N VAL A 169 -6.80 -8.63 5.65
CA VAL A 169 -7.51 -9.54 6.54
C VAL A 169 -8.30 -8.70 7.55
N PHE A 170 -9.61 -8.82 7.51
CA PHE A 170 -10.50 -8.14 8.45
C PHE A 170 -10.57 -8.84 9.80
N PRO A 171 -10.98 -8.16 10.89
CA PRO A 171 -11.12 -8.76 12.22
C PRO A 171 -12.10 -9.95 12.26
N ASN A 172 -13.05 -10.02 11.32
CA ASN A 172 -14.00 -11.13 11.18
C ASN A 172 -13.49 -12.30 10.32
N GLY A 173 -12.21 -12.27 9.94
CA GLY A 173 -11.59 -13.28 9.08
C GLY A 173 -11.86 -13.14 7.58
N MET A 174 -12.71 -12.20 7.15
CA MET A 174 -12.90 -11.90 5.73
C MET A 174 -11.58 -11.40 5.13
N ARG A 175 -11.31 -11.75 3.88
CA ARG A 175 -10.09 -11.36 3.15
C ARG A 175 -10.44 -10.69 1.84
N VAL A 176 -9.65 -9.70 1.48
CA VAL A 176 -9.71 -9.03 0.17
C VAL A 176 -8.33 -9.03 -0.45
N CYS A 177 -8.23 -9.55 -1.67
CA CYS A 177 -7.00 -9.54 -2.45
C CYS A 177 -6.99 -8.35 -3.40
N TYR A 178 -5.85 -7.67 -3.50
CA TYR A 178 -5.66 -6.58 -4.44
C TYR A 178 -4.23 -6.55 -4.99
N GLN A 179 -4.10 -6.04 -6.20
CA GLN A 179 -2.82 -5.86 -6.86
C GLN A 179 -2.25 -4.48 -6.53
N ASN A 180 -0.99 -4.45 -6.08
CA ASN A 180 -0.25 -3.21 -5.91
C ASN A 180 0.47 -2.84 -7.21
N ILE A 181 0.48 -1.56 -7.52
CA ILE A 181 1.30 -0.99 -8.58
C ILE A 181 2.53 -0.38 -7.91
N VAL A 182 3.70 -0.82 -8.32
CA VAL A 182 4.98 -0.30 -7.83
C VAL A 182 5.82 0.20 -9.00
N ASP A 183 6.69 1.16 -8.75
CA ASP A 183 7.65 1.61 -9.76
C ASP A 183 8.92 0.73 -9.78
N LYS A 184 9.86 1.08 -10.66
CA LYS A 184 11.16 0.38 -10.80
C LYS A 184 12.01 0.39 -9.52
N ARG A 185 11.67 1.21 -8.53
CA ARG A 185 12.30 1.29 -7.21
C ARG A 185 11.49 0.60 -6.13
N TYR A 186 10.48 -0.19 -6.51
CA TYR A 186 9.53 -0.85 -5.61
C TYR A 186 8.75 0.13 -4.71
N GLN A 187 8.61 1.40 -5.13
CA GLN A 187 7.80 2.37 -4.43
C GLN A 187 6.35 2.27 -4.88
N TYR A 188 5.44 2.31 -3.93
CA TYR A 188 4.00 2.26 -4.17
C TYR A 188 3.53 3.40 -5.10
N ARG A 189 2.76 3.04 -6.13
CA ARG A 189 2.18 3.95 -7.12
C ARG A 189 0.68 3.78 -7.28
N GLY A 190 0.10 2.79 -6.63
CA GLY A 190 -1.34 2.57 -6.70
C GLY A 190 -1.77 1.17 -6.30
N THR A 191 -3.08 0.98 -6.33
CA THR A 191 -3.73 -0.30 -6.06
C THR A 191 -4.86 -0.52 -7.04
N VAL A 192 -5.00 -1.75 -7.53
CA VAL A 192 -6.08 -2.17 -8.42
C VAL A 192 -6.90 -3.26 -7.75
N PHE A 193 -8.19 -3.08 -7.74
CA PHE A 193 -9.18 -4.07 -7.34
C PHE A 193 -9.93 -4.59 -8.55
N ARG A 194 -10.07 -5.90 -8.62
CA ARG A 194 -10.85 -6.59 -9.64
C ARG A 194 -11.78 -7.57 -8.94
N ASP A 195 -13.09 -7.28 -8.94
CA ASP A 195 -14.11 -8.16 -8.37
C ASP A 195 -13.91 -8.56 -6.89
N PHE A 196 -14.42 -7.75 -5.99
CA PHE A 196 -14.34 -7.98 -4.54
C PHE A 196 -15.14 -9.18 -4.03
N THR A 197 -16.00 -9.77 -4.85
CA THR A 197 -16.87 -10.88 -4.41
C THR A 197 -16.11 -12.19 -4.33
N ASP A 198 -14.93 -12.27 -4.94
CA ASP A 198 -14.04 -13.41 -4.89
C ASP A 198 -12.76 -13.05 -4.13
N PRO A 199 -12.56 -13.56 -2.90
CA PRO A 199 -11.34 -13.32 -2.14
C PRO A 199 -10.13 -14.04 -2.71
N THR A 200 -10.32 -14.86 -3.75
CA THR A 200 -9.23 -15.59 -4.36
C THR A 200 -8.39 -14.68 -5.26
N PRO A 201 -7.10 -14.94 -5.38
CA PRO A 201 -6.23 -14.19 -6.26
C PRO A 201 -6.48 -14.42 -7.76
N GLN A 202 -7.56 -15.14 -8.14
CA GLN A 202 -7.93 -15.45 -9.53
C GLN A 202 -8.04 -14.20 -10.42
N LYS A 203 -8.29 -13.05 -9.82
CA LYS A 203 -8.39 -11.77 -10.52
C LYS A 203 -7.06 -11.03 -10.67
N LEU A 204 -5.97 -11.55 -10.12
CA LEU A 204 -4.65 -10.99 -10.39
C LEU A 204 -4.25 -11.24 -11.86
N LYS A 205 -3.64 -10.25 -12.48
CA LYS A 205 -3.25 -10.26 -13.90
C LYS A 205 -2.47 -11.53 -14.32
N PHE A 206 -1.69 -12.10 -13.41
CA PHE A 206 -0.80 -13.23 -13.68
C PHE A 206 -1.31 -14.56 -13.11
N TYR A 207 -2.50 -14.61 -12.54
CA TYR A 207 -3.03 -15.80 -11.90
C TYR A 207 -2.97 -17.05 -12.76
N HIS A 208 -3.41 -16.95 -14.02
CA HIS A 208 -3.48 -18.08 -14.93
C HIS A 208 -2.11 -18.62 -15.41
N LYS A 209 -1.03 -17.90 -15.08
CA LYS A 209 0.35 -18.30 -15.42
C LYS A 209 1.05 -19.01 -14.26
N ILE A 210 0.41 -19.13 -13.13
CA ILE A 210 0.94 -19.76 -11.91
C ILE A 210 0.25 -21.10 -11.73
N ASP A 211 1.03 -22.11 -11.35
CA ASP A 211 0.51 -23.43 -11.05
C ASP A 211 -0.56 -23.39 -9.96
N LEU A 212 -1.64 -24.16 -10.14
CA LEU A 212 -2.73 -24.24 -9.17
C LEU A 212 -2.25 -24.77 -7.80
N GLU A 213 -1.28 -25.67 -7.78
CA GLU A 213 -0.72 -26.20 -6.53
C GLU A 213 0.08 -25.11 -5.79
N GLU A 214 0.72 -24.19 -6.50
CA GLU A 214 1.40 -23.04 -5.92
C GLU A 214 0.39 -22.11 -5.25
N TRP A 215 -0.76 -21.86 -5.89
CA TRP A 215 -1.85 -21.10 -5.27
C TRP A 215 -2.43 -21.77 -4.03
N LYS A 216 -2.60 -23.09 -4.03
CA LYS A 216 -3.06 -23.83 -2.85
C LYS A 216 -2.06 -23.71 -1.70
N ARG A 217 -0.75 -23.88 -1.98
CA ARG A 217 0.30 -23.68 -0.97
C ARG A 217 0.29 -22.27 -0.41
N PHE A 218 0.11 -21.27 -1.27
CA PHE A 218 -0.03 -19.89 -0.84
C PHE A 218 -1.23 -19.68 0.09
N GLN A 219 -2.39 -20.25 -0.21
CA GLN A 219 -3.58 -20.13 0.67
C GLN A 219 -3.32 -20.74 2.04
N LEU A 220 -2.71 -21.92 2.11
CA LEU A 220 -2.31 -22.54 3.38
C LEU A 220 -1.28 -21.67 4.14
N ALA A 221 -0.35 -21.08 3.43
CA ALA A 221 0.61 -20.16 4.03
C ALA A 221 -0.08 -18.90 4.59
N LEU A 222 -1.06 -18.34 3.87
CA LEU A 222 -1.83 -17.19 4.34
C LEU A 222 -2.64 -17.52 5.61
N ASP A 223 -3.25 -18.72 5.69
CA ASP A 223 -3.93 -19.20 6.89
C ASP A 223 -2.94 -19.29 8.07
N LYS A 224 -1.74 -19.81 7.81
CA LYS A 224 -0.70 -19.91 8.84
C LYS A 224 -0.18 -18.55 9.30
N ILE A 225 -0.04 -17.58 8.38
CA ILE A 225 0.33 -16.21 8.73
C ILE A 225 -0.72 -15.60 9.66
N VAL A 226 -2.00 -15.74 9.33
CA VAL A 226 -3.10 -15.24 10.17
C VAL A 226 -3.04 -15.85 11.55
N GLU A 227 -2.96 -17.19 11.66
CA GLU A 227 -2.86 -17.92 12.93
C GLU A 227 -1.70 -17.40 13.80
N VAL A 228 -0.50 -17.26 13.22
CA VAL A 228 0.70 -16.84 13.97
C VAL A 228 0.58 -15.40 14.46
N TYR A 229 0.05 -14.49 13.64
CA TYR A 229 -0.09 -13.09 14.02
C TYR A 229 -1.22 -12.87 15.02
N GLU A 230 -2.33 -13.58 14.92
CA GLU A 230 -3.40 -13.58 15.93
C GLU A 230 -2.91 -14.13 17.27
N ALA A 231 -2.18 -15.25 17.26
CA ALA A 231 -1.55 -15.81 18.46
C ALA A 231 -0.51 -14.84 19.07
N ALA A 232 0.14 -14.01 18.28
CA ALA A 232 1.05 -12.98 18.74
C ALA A 232 0.34 -11.75 19.33
N GLY A 233 -1.00 -11.67 19.27
CA GLY A 233 -1.82 -10.64 19.89
C GLY A 233 -2.44 -9.63 18.90
N LEU A 234 -2.39 -9.91 17.60
CA LEU A 234 -3.07 -9.10 16.59
C LEU A 234 -4.60 -9.24 16.75
N LYS A 235 -5.32 -8.11 16.85
CA LYS A 235 -6.77 -8.09 17.12
C LYS A 235 -7.58 -7.20 16.15
N SER A 236 -6.92 -6.46 15.29
CA SER A 236 -7.59 -5.64 14.27
C SER A 236 -7.20 -6.08 12.87
N GLY A 237 -7.76 -5.43 11.84
CA GLY A 237 -7.39 -5.72 10.47
C GLY A 237 -5.91 -5.45 10.19
N PHE A 238 -5.36 -6.16 9.22
CA PHE A 238 -3.95 -6.05 8.80
C PHE A 238 -3.79 -6.45 7.34
N SER A 239 -2.68 -6.03 6.74
CA SER A 239 -2.34 -6.41 5.38
C SER A 239 -1.15 -7.35 5.36
N VAL A 240 -1.22 -8.37 4.50
CA VAL A 240 -0.12 -9.30 4.19
C VAL A 240 0.35 -9.00 2.78
N ASP A 241 1.59 -8.55 2.64
CA ASP A 241 2.20 -8.24 1.36
C ASP A 241 2.94 -9.45 0.80
N SER A 242 2.66 -9.75 -0.46
CA SER A 242 3.18 -10.87 -1.23
C SER A 242 3.56 -10.41 -2.63
N PHE A 243 4.31 -11.21 -3.36
CA PHE A 243 4.59 -10.90 -4.76
C PHE A 243 4.83 -12.18 -5.59
N ILE A 244 4.56 -12.05 -6.88
CA ILE A 244 4.88 -13.05 -7.90
C ILE A 244 6.26 -12.72 -8.45
N TYR A 245 7.10 -13.72 -8.62
CA TYR A 245 8.44 -13.57 -9.18
C TYR A 245 8.79 -14.67 -10.19
N GLN A 246 9.76 -14.36 -11.05
CA GLN A 246 10.30 -15.30 -12.01
C GLN A 246 11.42 -16.13 -11.36
N ASP A 247 11.35 -17.44 -11.46
CA ASP A 247 12.38 -18.36 -11.02
C ASP A 247 12.61 -19.45 -12.08
N HIS A 248 13.77 -19.44 -12.72
CA HIS A 248 14.15 -20.41 -13.77
C HIS A 248 13.08 -20.65 -14.86
N GLY A 249 12.36 -19.59 -15.25
CA GLY A 249 11.31 -19.66 -16.28
C GLY A 249 9.91 -19.93 -15.74
N GLU A 250 9.75 -20.25 -14.47
CA GLU A 250 8.49 -20.48 -13.80
C GLU A 250 8.09 -19.26 -12.96
N LEU A 251 6.79 -19.02 -12.83
CA LEU A 251 6.25 -18.02 -11.90
C LEU A 251 5.98 -18.68 -10.56
N LYS A 252 6.55 -18.09 -9.51
CA LYS A 252 6.38 -18.52 -8.12
C LYS A 252 5.84 -17.37 -7.26
N ILE A 253 5.38 -17.71 -6.08
CA ILE A 253 4.85 -16.74 -5.11
C ILE A 253 5.81 -16.62 -3.92
N ARG A 254 6.22 -15.40 -3.60
CA ARG A 254 6.75 -15.06 -2.29
C ARG A 254 5.57 -14.89 -1.35
N TYR A 255 5.30 -15.87 -0.49
CA TYR A 255 4.09 -15.94 0.34
C TYR A 255 4.01 -14.79 1.34
N LEU A 256 5.13 -14.42 1.94
CA LEU A 256 5.20 -13.36 2.93
C LEU A 256 6.41 -12.45 2.67
N SER A 257 6.15 -11.22 2.30
CA SER A 257 7.16 -10.14 2.24
C SER A 257 7.18 -9.35 3.54
N GLU A 258 6.01 -8.87 3.96
CA GLU A 258 5.81 -8.19 5.25
C GLU A 258 4.34 -8.22 5.67
N VAL A 259 4.10 -8.03 6.96
CA VAL A 259 2.77 -7.76 7.52
C VAL A 259 2.70 -6.29 7.94
N ASN A 260 1.60 -5.65 7.61
CA ASN A 260 1.31 -4.28 7.99
C ASN A 260 0.14 -4.25 8.95
N TYR A 261 0.42 -4.17 10.26
CA TYR A 261 -0.56 -4.03 11.34
C TYR A 261 -0.91 -2.56 11.56
N ARG A 262 -1.43 -1.96 10.54
CA ARG A 262 -1.87 -0.57 10.46
C ARG A 262 -2.69 -0.36 9.19
N ARG A 263 -3.35 0.78 9.09
CA ARG A 263 -3.94 1.19 7.80
C ARG A 263 -2.85 1.28 6.72
N THR A 264 -3.20 0.83 5.53
CA THR A 264 -2.32 0.88 4.35
C THR A 264 -2.99 1.67 3.23
N MET A 265 -2.22 2.07 2.23
CA MET A 265 -2.78 2.69 1.02
C MET A 265 -3.72 1.74 0.27
N GLY A 266 -3.49 0.43 0.35
CA GLY A 266 -4.39 -0.58 -0.20
C GLY A 266 -5.75 -0.60 0.52
N GLU A 267 -5.77 -0.46 1.85
CA GLU A 267 -7.02 -0.32 2.63
C GLU A 267 -7.77 0.97 2.27
N VAL A 268 -7.06 2.09 2.15
CA VAL A 268 -7.64 3.36 1.67
C VAL A 268 -8.27 3.19 0.29
N ALA A 269 -7.56 2.56 -0.63
CA ALA A 269 -8.06 2.27 -1.96
C ALA A 269 -9.28 1.33 -1.94
N PHE A 270 -9.31 0.36 -1.01
CA PHE A 270 -10.47 -0.52 -0.80
C PHE A 270 -11.69 0.26 -0.33
N GLU A 271 -11.56 1.12 0.67
CA GLU A 271 -12.66 1.95 1.16
C GLU A 271 -13.20 2.91 0.08
N LEU A 272 -12.31 3.51 -0.73
CA LEU A 272 -12.71 4.29 -1.90
C LEU A 272 -13.49 3.42 -2.90
N SER A 273 -13.05 2.18 -3.11
CA SER A 273 -13.71 1.25 -4.02
C SER A 273 -15.10 0.85 -3.52
N LEU A 274 -15.28 0.65 -2.23
CA LEU A 274 -16.59 0.40 -1.63
C LEU A 274 -17.54 1.59 -1.81
N LYS A 275 -17.00 2.81 -1.64
CA LYS A 275 -17.80 4.04 -1.69
C LYS A 275 -18.17 4.47 -3.10
N PHE A 276 -17.23 4.37 -4.04
CA PHE A 276 -17.38 4.92 -5.40
C PHE A 276 -17.37 3.88 -6.51
N GLY A 277 -16.79 2.71 -6.29
CA GLY A 277 -16.57 1.71 -7.34
C GLY A 277 -17.64 0.63 -7.42
N GLY A 278 -18.27 0.28 -6.31
CA GLY A 278 -19.14 -0.91 -6.22
C GLY A 278 -18.34 -2.22 -6.28
N LEU A 279 -18.95 -3.30 -5.74
CA LEU A 279 -18.25 -4.55 -5.42
C LEU A 279 -17.80 -5.40 -6.62
N ARG A 280 -18.32 -5.17 -7.83
CA ARG A 280 -18.05 -6.01 -9.01
C ARG A 280 -17.39 -5.26 -10.17
N LYS A 281 -16.82 -4.10 -9.89
CA LYS A 281 -16.23 -3.24 -10.90
C LYS A 281 -14.71 -3.20 -10.72
N LEU A 282 -14.00 -2.91 -11.77
CA LEU A 282 -12.59 -2.56 -11.64
C LEU A 282 -12.49 -1.19 -10.98
N SER A 283 -11.67 -1.10 -9.95
CA SER A 283 -11.32 0.17 -9.33
C SER A 283 -9.81 0.28 -9.19
N ALA A 284 -9.29 1.49 -9.37
CA ALA A 284 -7.87 1.75 -9.20
C ALA A 284 -7.65 3.07 -8.43
N PHE A 285 -6.77 3.01 -7.45
CA PHE A 285 -6.18 4.19 -6.83
C PHE A 285 -4.80 4.41 -7.44
N ILE A 286 -4.53 5.62 -7.93
CA ILE A 286 -3.34 5.91 -8.73
C ILE A 286 -2.63 7.14 -8.19
N LEU A 287 -1.30 7.04 -8.02
CA LEU A 287 -0.42 8.15 -7.71
C LEU A 287 0.44 8.48 -8.94
N THR A 288 0.45 9.75 -9.31
CA THR A 288 1.34 10.28 -10.34
C THR A 288 2.28 11.32 -9.76
N LYS A 289 3.31 11.67 -10.48
CA LYS A 289 4.08 12.86 -10.16
C LYS A 289 3.15 14.08 -10.15
N LYS A 290 3.36 15.01 -9.23
CA LYS A 290 2.60 16.26 -9.19
C LYS A 290 2.76 17.00 -10.52
N SER A 291 1.63 17.36 -11.12
CA SER A 291 1.57 18.24 -12.28
C SER A 291 1.84 19.70 -11.88
N ASP A 292 2.18 20.53 -12.85
CA ASP A 292 2.33 21.98 -12.65
C ASP A 292 0.97 22.71 -12.62
N LEU A 293 -0.14 21.96 -12.73
CA LEU A 293 -1.49 22.51 -12.71
C LEU A 293 -1.98 22.69 -11.28
N ASP A 294 -2.67 23.79 -11.02
CA ASP A 294 -3.46 23.95 -9.81
C ASP A 294 -4.70 23.03 -9.82
N PHE A 295 -5.35 22.88 -8.66
CA PHE A 295 -6.50 22.02 -8.50
C PHE A 295 -7.63 22.33 -9.51
N SER A 296 -7.96 23.61 -9.69
CA SER A 296 -9.04 24.05 -10.59
C SER A 296 -8.77 23.68 -12.04
N SER A 297 -7.54 23.91 -12.49
CA SER A 297 -7.07 23.59 -13.85
C SER A 297 -7.02 22.08 -14.07
N LEU A 298 -6.53 21.31 -13.09
CA LEU A 298 -6.46 19.86 -13.16
C LEU A 298 -7.87 19.25 -13.20
N LYS A 299 -8.75 19.69 -12.30
CA LYS A 299 -10.16 19.30 -12.28
C LYS A 299 -10.86 19.58 -13.61
N LYS A 300 -10.66 20.78 -14.16
CA LYS A 300 -11.22 21.16 -15.48
C LYS A 300 -10.71 20.24 -16.59
N LYS A 301 -9.42 19.88 -16.58
CA LYS A 301 -8.85 18.97 -17.58
C LYS A 301 -9.48 17.57 -17.54
N ILE A 302 -9.71 17.02 -16.35
CA ILE A 302 -10.27 15.66 -16.21
C ILE A 302 -11.81 15.64 -16.31
N SER A 303 -12.48 16.79 -16.36
CA SER A 303 -13.95 16.85 -16.37
C SER A 303 -14.64 15.99 -17.46
N PRO A 304 -14.05 15.74 -18.65
CA PRO A 304 -14.66 14.85 -19.64
C PRO A 304 -14.77 13.38 -19.20
N ILE A 305 -13.95 12.98 -18.22
CA ILE A 305 -13.90 11.61 -17.68
C ILE A 305 -14.20 11.59 -16.18
N GLU A 306 -14.77 12.68 -15.64
CA GLU A 306 -15.08 12.76 -14.20
C GLU A 306 -16.10 11.69 -13.80
N TRP A 307 -15.91 11.14 -12.62
CA TRP A 307 -16.78 10.12 -12.06
C TRP A 307 -18.23 10.63 -11.86
N THR A 308 -19.20 9.80 -12.23
CA THR A 308 -20.61 10.10 -12.07
C THR A 308 -21.31 9.04 -11.20
N PRO A 309 -22.15 9.46 -10.25
CA PRO A 309 -22.90 8.53 -9.38
C PRO A 309 -23.78 7.57 -10.17
N GLU A 310 -24.40 8.07 -11.24
CA GLU A 310 -25.35 7.32 -12.07
C GLU A 310 -24.77 6.02 -12.63
N TYR A 311 -23.53 6.06 -13.09
CA TYR A 311 -22.87 4.91 -13.66
C TYR A 311 -21.81 4.31 -12.74
N SER A 312 -21.45 4.96 -11.63
CA SER A 312 -20.33 4.63 -10.74
C SER A 312 -19.04 4.40 -11.53
N ARG A 313 -18.80 5.23 -12.55
CA ARG A 313 -17.63 5.14 -13.46
C ARG A 313 -17.01 6.50 -13.68
N GLY A 314 -15.73 6.50 -13.99
CA GLY A 314 -14.96 7.70 -14.28
C GLY A 314 -13.79 7.87 -13.31
N VAL A 315 -13.28 9.10 -13.25
CA VAL A 315 -12.10 9.46 -12.47
C VAL A 315 -12.46 10.53 -11.44
N ILE A 316 -12.06 10.34 -10.19
CA ILE A 316 -12.13 11.35 -9.12
C ILE A 316 -10.73 11.86 -8.86
N LEU A 317 -10.52 13.17 -8.92
CA LEU A 317 -9.32 13.83 -8.41
C LEU A 317 -9.42 13.87 -6.88
N LEU A 318 -8.49 13.22 -6.20
CA LEU A 318 -8.49 13.16 -4.73
C LEU A 318 -7.61 14.23 -4.10
N SER A 319 -6.48 14.58 -4.72
CA SER A 319 -5.46 15.43 -4.13
C SER A 319 -5.79 16.93 -4.25
N PRO A 320 -5.59 17.73 -3.19
CA PRO A 320 -5.55 19.18 -3.26
C PRO A 320 -4.21 19.67 -3.87
N ASP A 321 -4.03 21.00 -3.92
CA ASP A 321 -2.84 21.61 -4.53
C ASP A 321 -1.53 21.27 -3.80
N ASP A 322 -1.49 21.47 -2.50
CA ASP A 322 -0.24 21.45 -1.73
C ASP A 322 0.18 20.03 -1.31
N VAL A 323 0.30 19.12 -2.29
CA VAL A 323 0.75 17.75 -2.04
C VAL A 323 1.80 17.32 -3.05
N ARG A 324 2.55 16.29 -2.69
CA ARG A 324 3.68 15.79 -3.49
C ARG A 324 3.27 15.05 -4.76
N TYR A 325 2.08 14.46 -4.78
CA TYR A 325 1.57 13.63 -5.86
C TYR A 325 0.17 14.08 -6.25
N ASP A 326 -0.16 13.99 -7.52
CA ASP A 326 -1.55 13.96 -7.93
C ASP A 326 -2.09 12.55 -7.69
N MET A 327 -3.27 12.47 -7.08
CA MET A 327 -3.89 11.21 -6.70
C MET A 327 -5.28 11.12 -7.30
N PHE A 328 -5.54 9.98 -7.93
CA PHE A 328 -6.79 9.74 -8.62
C PHE A 328 -7.40 8.43 -8.14
N PHE A 329 -8.72 8.42 -8.05
CA PHE A 329 -9.48 7.19 -7.97
C PHE A 329 -10.21 6.99 -9.30
N LEU A 330 -10.04 5.80 -9.88
CA LEU A 330 -10.68 5.40 -11.13
C LEU A 330 -11.66 4.26 -10.83
N SER A 331 -12.86 4.34 -11.38
CA SER A 331 -13.85 3.25 -11.34
C SER A 331 -14.35 2.95 -12.74
N ALA A 332 -14.46 1.66 -13.07
CA ALA A 332 -14.88 1.17 -14.37
C ALA A 332 -15.75 -0.08 -14.24
N LEU A 333 -16.58 -0.36 -15.24
CA LEU A 333 -17.44 -1.54 -15.26
C LEU A 333 -16.67 -2.85 -15.48
N ASN A 334 -15.55 -2.76 -16.16
CA ASN A 334 -14.67 -3.89 -16.49
C ASN A 334 -13.24 -3.42 -16.80
N GLU A 335 -12.35 -4.37 -17.04
CA GLU A 335 -10.94 -4.11 -17.31
C GLU A 335 -10.71 -3.30 -18.60
N THR A 336 -11.42 -3.61 -19.67
CA THR A 336 -11.29 -2.88 -20.95
C THR A 336 -11.61 -1.40 -20.77
N GLU A 337 -12.70 -1.09 -20.09
CA GLU A 337 -13.07 0.28 -19.79
C GLU A 337 -12.08 0.96 -18.85
N GLY A 338 -11.57 0.25 -17.83
CA GLY A 338 -10.55 0.77 -16.93
C GLY A 338 -9.26 1.14 -17.65
N VAL A 339 -8.79 0.28 -18.56
CA VAL A 339 -7.64 0.56 -19.42
C VAL A 339 -7.90 1.77 -20.33
N GLN A 340 -9.11 1.89 -20.86
CA GLN A 340 -9.50 3.02 -21.68
C GLN A 340 -9.50 4.34 -20.88
N LEU A 341 -10.13 4.35 -19.71
CA LEU A 341 -10.12 5.53 -18.82
C LEU A 341 -8.70 5.93 -18.40
N LEU A 342 -7.83 4.97 -18.12
CA LEU A 342 -6.43 5.27 -17.83
C LEU A 342 -5.70 5.90 -19.03
N LYS A 343 -5.95 5.42 -20.26
CA LYS A 343 -5.39 6.01 -21.47
C LYS A 343 -5.89 7.44 -21.69
N GLU A 344 -7.17 7.68 -21.46
CA GLU A 344 -7.77 9.01 -21.55
C GLU A 344 -7.17 9.95 -20.49
N LEU A 345 -7.06 9.50 -19.23
CA LEU A 345 -6.40 10.26 -18.17
C LEU A 345 -4.94 10.61 -18.54
N LYS A 346 -4.18 9.64 -19.07
CA LYS A 346 -2.82 9.87 -19.57
C LYS A 346 -2.77 10.90 -20.70
N SER A 347 -3.71 10.86 -21.63
CA SER A 347 -3.77 11.81 -22.74
C SER A 347 -4.10 13.23 -22.30
N LEU A 348 -4.91 13.38 -21.26
CA LEU A 348 -5.23 14.67 -20.65
C LEU A 348 -4.07 15.24 -19.82
N LEU A 349 -3.18 14.40 -19.33
CA LEU A 349 -2.07 14.76 -18.45
C LEU A 349 -0.74 14.17 -18.98
N PRO A 350 -0.29 14.57 -20.18
CA PRO A 350 0.85 13.93 -20.86
C PRO A 350 2.18 14.07 -20.09
N ASP A 351 2.33 15.13 -19.31
CA ASP A 351 3.55 15.41 -18.53
C ASP A 351 3.59 14.67 -17.17
N SER A 352 2.51 13.98 -16.81
CA SER A 352 2.43 13.21 -15.57
C SER A 352 3.02 11.82 -15.75
N GLU A 353 3.85 11.40 -14.79
CA GLU A 353 4.40 10.04 -14.74
C GLU A 353 3.36 9.06 -14.17
N PHE A 354 2.58 8.47 -15.04
CA PHE A 354 1.63 7.43 -14.66
C PHE A 354 2.31 6.07 -14.49
N PRO A 355 1.80 5.19 -13.60
CA PRO A 355 2.21 3.80 -13.60
C PRO A 355 1.92 3.15 -14.97
N VAL A 356 2.74 2.20 -15.36
CA VAL A 356 2.79 1.73 -16.75
C VAL A 356 1.50 1.02 -17.17
N GLU A 357 0.85 0.27 -16.27
CA GLU A 357 -0.35 -0.53 -16.57
C GLU A 357 -1.26 -0.70 -15.35
N LEU A 358 -2.57 -0.93 -15.60
CA LEU A 358 -3.53 -1.44 -14.62
C LEU A 358 -3.45 -2.97 -14.54
#